data_5bf2a03d6e1a8641f24ffef3ce6965e3
#
_entry.id   5bf2a03d6e1a8641f24ffef3ce6965e3
#
_cell.length_a   1.000
_cell.length_b   1.000
_cell.length_c   1.000
_cell.angle_alpha   90.00
_cell.angle_beta   90.00
_cell.angle_gamma   90.00
#
_symmetry.space_group_name_H-M   'P 1'
#
loop_
_entity.id
_entity.type
_entity.pdbx_description
1 polymer ?
#
loop_
_entity_poly.entity_id
_entity_poly.type
_entity_poly.pdbx_seq_one_letter_code
_entity_poly.pdbx_strand_id
1 'polypeptide(L)'
;MMRLVFWGVLLSVVPLSVDARSEGWVITARDTTADYFAVAMANGEIGVAVGREPFALGSVILGGSYEPGFGDDVSRILEGINPLGLTMAVDGHRFDPSEVRPQHQSVDMRRAVHTNRFSTDGVTVVYRIRALRNMPYALMTEVEVTAERDAEVLFSNGHTVPGEFADTLRESRTVGCED
;
A
#
# COMPACT_ATOMS: atom_id res chain seq x y z
N MET A 1 0.99 68.07 -18.93
CA MET A 1 1.24 66.63 -19.29
C MET A 1 1.29 65.84 -17.99
N MET A 2 0.16 65.24 -17.58
CA MET A 2 -0.06 64.60 -16.26
C MET A 2 -0.03 63.10 -16.46
N ARG A 3 0.97 62.44 -15.88
CA ARG A 3 1.09 60.96 -15.92
C ARG A 3 0.38 60.37 -14.71
N LEU A 4 -0.75 59.67 -14.96
CA LEU A 4 -1.42 58.83 -13.97
C LEU A 4 -0.67 57.50 -13.89
N VAL A 5 -0.15 57.19 -12.69
CA VAL A 5 0.41 55.88 -12.37
C VAL A 5 -0.68 55.07 -11.66
N PHE A 6 -1.18 54.04 -12.34
CA PHE A 6 -2.09 53.05 -11.72
C PHE A 6 -1.26 52.00 -10.95
N TRP A 7 -1.42 51.96 -9.64
CA TRP A 7 -0.95 50.88 -8.81
C TRP A 7 -2.05 49.79 -8.75
N GLY A 8 -1.84 48.71 -9.48
CA GLY A 8 -2.67 47.51 -9.35
C GLY A 8 -2.27 46.69 -8.13
N VAL A 9 -3.14 46.61 -7.14
CA VAL A 9 -2.99 45.65 -6.02
C VAL A 9 -3.42 44.30 -6.52
N LEU A 10 -2.44 43.39 -6.69
CA LEU A 10 -2.69 41.98 -7.01
C LEU A 10 -3.11 41.29 -5.71
N LEU A 11 -4.41 41.09 -5.51
CA LEU A 11 -4.91 40.24 -4.43
C LEU A 11 -4.67 38.75 -4.83
N SER A 12 -3.60 38.17 -4.31
CA SER A 12 -3.42 36.72 -4.40
C SER A 12 -4.39 36.03 -3.43
N VAL A 13 -5.45 35.45 -4.00
CA VAL A 13 -6.32 34.54 -3.27
C VAL A 13 -5.53 33.24 -3.07
N VAL A 14 -4.93 33.07 -1.90
CA VAL A 14 -4.40 31.79 -1.47
C VAL A 14 -5.61 30.87 -1.23
N PRO A 15 -5.77 29.75 -1.97
CA PRO A 15 -6.81 28.80 -1.63
C PRO A 15 -6.48 28.24 -0.26
N LEU A 16 -7.28 28.58 0.75
CA LEU A 16 -7.34 27.86 2.00
C LEU A 16 -7.81 26.45 1.63
N SER A 17 -6.86 25.52 1.50
CA SER A 17 -7.17 24.10 1.55
C SER A 17 -7.73 23.85 2.94
N VAL A 18 -9.03 23.86 3.06
CA VAL A 18 -9.75 23.32 4.21
C VAL A 18 -9.40 21.83 4.20
N ASP A 19 -8.44 21.48 5.02
CA ASP A 19 -8.19 20.10 5.40
C ASP A 19 -9.48 19.63 6.08
N ALA A 20 -10.35 18.98 5.30
CA ALA A 20 -11.58 18.42 5.81
C ALA A 20 -11.13 17.33 6.80
N ARG A 21 -11.06 17.70 8.08
CA ARG A 21 -10.75 16.81 9.18
C ARG A 21 -11.61 15.58 9.04
N SER A 22 -10.96 14.48 8.71
CA SER A 22 -11.55 13.13 8.72
C SER A 22 -11.67 12.68 10.20
N GLU A 23 -12.29 13.51 11.02
CA GLU A 23 -12.41 13.26 12.46
C GLU A 23 -13.14 11.91 12.66
N GLY A 24 -12.41 10.94 13.19
CA GLY A 24 -12.91 9.63 13.56
C GLY A 24 -12.79 8.53 12.50
N TRP A 25 -12.44 8.82 11.25
CA TRP A 25 -12.32 7.80 10.19
C TRP A 25 -10.88 7.37 9.89
N VAL A 26 -9.90 8.11 10.37
CA VAL A 26 -8.48 7.79 10.17
C VAL A 26 -7.87 7.34 11.49
N ILE A 27 -7.38 6.11 11.49
CA ILE A 27 -6.58 5.56 12.57
C ILE A 27 -5.11 5.64 12.17
N THR A 28 -4.27 6.11 13.07
CA THR A 28 -2.85 6.33 12.81
C THR A 28 -2.01 5.60 13.86
N ALA A 29 -0.97 4.90 13.42
CA ALA A 29 0.07 4.34 14.27
C ALA A 29 1.43 4.94 13.88
N ARG A 30 2.18 5.40 14.87
CA ARG A 30 3.54 5.95 14.69
C ARG A 30 4.62 5.05 15.27
N ASP A 31 4.25 4.20 16.20
CA ASP A 31 5.14 3.22 16.82
C ASP A 31 4.61 1.81 16.55
N THR A 32 5.40 1.03 15.82
CA THR A 32 5.10 -0.36 15.49
C THR A 32 5.95 -1.32 16.33
N THR A 33 6.58 -0.85 17.40
CA THR A 33 7.43 -1.69 18.28
C THR A 33 6.63 -2.53 19.25
N ALA A 34 5.44 -2.07 19.61
CA ALA A 34 4.51 -2.79 20.48
C ALA A 34 3.80 -3.94 19.73
N ASP A 35 2.88 -4.59 20.39
CA ASP A 35 2.04 -5.60 19.77
C ASP A 35 1.34 -5.03 18.54
N TYR A 36 1.73 -5.54 17.37
CA TYR A 36 1.20 -5.10 16.10
C TYR A 36 -0.02 -5.94 15.72
N PHE A 37 -1.16 -5.30 15.65
CA PHE A 37 -2.36 -5.88 15.08
C PHE A 37 -2.51 -5.43 13.64
N ALA A 38 -2.52 -6.40 12.73
CA ALA A 38 -2.66 -6.14 11.32
C ALA A 38 -3.96 -5.39 11.01
N VAL A 39 -3.84 -4.34 10.23
CA VAL A 39 -5.02 -3.65 9.68
C VAL A 39 -5.54 -4.42 8.49
N ALA A 40 -6.82 -4.75 8.51
CA ALA A 40 -7.48 -5.43 7.41
C ALA A 40 -8.27 -4.44 6.55
N MET A 41 -8.21 -4.65 5.24
CA MET A 41 -9.01 -3.93 4.24
C MET A 41 -9.67 -4.93 3.32
N ALA A 42 -10.93 -4.67 2.97
CA ALA A 42 -11.69 -5.54 2.09
C ALA A 42 -12.69 -4.75 1.26
N ASN A 43 -13.10 -5.35 0.13
CA ASN A 43 -14.20 -4.85 -0.71
C ASN A 43 -15.41 -5.80 -0.73
N GLY A 44 -15.37 -6.88 0.03
CA GLY A 44 -16.37 -7.96 0.05
C GLY A 44 -15.97 -9.20 -0.74
N GLU A 45 -15.07 -9.06 -1.72
CA GLU A 45 -14.58 -10.16 -2.58
C GLU A 45 -13.12 -10.50 -2.28
N ILE A 46 -12.29 -9.51 -1.99
CA ILE A 46 -10.93 -9.68 -1.55
C ILE A 46 -10.68 -8.90 -0.25
N GLY A 47 -10.00 -9.52 0.68
CA GLY A 47 -9.52 -8.91 1.92
C GLY A 47 -8.03 -9.12 2.09
N VAL A 48 -7.36 -8.12 2.66
CA VAL A 48 -5.93 -8.19 2.95
C VAL A 48 -5.65 -7.68 4.35
N ALA A 49 -4.79 -8.38 5.07
CA ALA A 49 -4.20 -7.90 6.31
C ALA A 49 -2.79 -7.39 6.02
N VAL A 50 -2.50 -6.14 6.38
CA VAL A 50 -1.21 -5.52 6.11
C VAL A 50 -0.19 -5.97 7.15
N GLY A 51 0.99 -6.37 6.70
CA GLY A 51 2.09 -6.76 7.56
C GLY A 51 2.73 -5.58 8.29
N ARG A 52 3.57 -5.90 9.28
CA ARG A 52 4.35 -4.91 10.03
C ARG A 52 5.44 -4.27 9.16
N GLU A 53 6.11 -5.10 8.38
CA GLU A 53 7.20 -4.67 7.52
C GLU A 53 6.69 -3.93 6.29
N PRO A 54 7.47 -2.98 5.76
CA PRO A 54 7.14 -2.34 4.50
C PRO A 54 6.88 -3.35 3.39
N PHE A 55 5.85 -3.10 2.58
CA PHE A 55 5.41 -3.94 1.46
C PHE A 55 4.91 -5.34 1.82
N ALA A 56 4.87 -5.70 3.12
CA ALA A 56 4.38 -7.00 3.54
C ALA A 56 2.84 -7.05 3.62
N LEU A 57 2.27 -8.14 3.14
CA LEU A 57 0.91 -8.57 3.48
C LEU A 57 1.01 -9.80 4.39
N GLY A 58 0.28 -9.77 5.51
CA GLY A 58 0.21 -10.90 6.43
C GLY A 58 -0.66 -12.01 5.89
N SER A 59 -1.81 -11.66 5.30
CA SER A 59 -2.71 -12.63 4.65
C SER A 59 -3.54 -11.97 3.55
N VAL A 60 -3.96 -12.78 2.60
CA VAL A 60 -4.92 -12.42 1.55
C VAL A 60 -6.07 -13.41 1.61
N ILE A 61 -7.28 -12.92 1.64
CA ILE A 61 -8.50 -13.72 1.76
C ILE A 61 -9.36 -13.44 0.54
N LEU A 62 -9.85 -14.50 -0.10
CA LEU A 62 -10.78 -14.40 -1.22
C LEU A 62 -12.18 -14.79 -0.73
N GLY A 63 -13.13 -13.89 -0.93
CA GLY A 63 -14.53 -14.12 -0.60
C GLY A 63 -15.09 -15.33 -1.34
N GLY A 64 -15.81 -16.20 -0.66
CA GLY A 64 -16.39 -17.40 -1.26
C GLY A 64 -15.43 -18.58 -1.43
N SER A 65 -14.15 -18.45 -1.08
CA SER A 65 -13.17 -19.54 -1.15
C SER A 65 -12.99 -20.19 0.20
N TYR A 66 -13.41 -21.46 0.31
CA TYR A 66 -13.36 -22.25 1.54
C TYR A 66 -12.81 -23.63 1.27
N GLU A 67 -12.10 -24.19 2.25
CA GLU A 67 -11.71 -25.59 2.29
C GLU A 67 -12.52 -26.35 3.34
N PRO A 68 -12.76 -27.66 3.17
CA PRO A 68 -13.31 -28.49 4.21
C PRO A 68 -12.37 -28.51 5.44
N GLY A 69 -12.94 -28.34 6.62
CA GLY A 69 -12.16 -28.48 7.86
C GLY A 69 -11.66 -29.92 8.07
N PHE A 70 -10.48 -30.07 8.63
CA PHE A 70 -9.96 -31.39 9.03
C PHE A 70 -10.63 -31.80 10.33
N GLY A 71 -11.58 -32.73 10.24
CA GLY A 71 -12.08 -33.52 11.39
C GLY A 71 -13.27 -32.99 12.17
N ASP A 72 -13.75 -31.78 11.93
CA ASP A 72 -14.82 -31.13 12.71
C ASP A 72 -15.92 -30.46 11.90
N ASP A 73 -16.05 -30.75 10.62
CA ASP A 73 -17.06 -30.22 9.69
C ASP A 73 -17.11 -28.69 9.58
N VAL A 74 -16.11 -27.99 10.11
CA VAL A 74 -16.02 -26.53 10.02
C VAL A 74 -15.14 -26.16 8.83
N SER A 75 -15.74 -25.45 7.85
CA SER A 75 -15.01 -24.90 6.71
C SER A 75 -14.04 -23.82 7.16
N ARG A 76 -12.87 -23.76 6.55
CA ARG A 76 -11.89 -22.70 6.73
C ARG A 76 -11.86 -21.79 5.52
N ILE A 77 -11.59 -20.51 5.74
CA ILE A 77 -11.32 -19.58 4.65
C ILE A 77 -9.95 -19.93 4.07
N LEU A 78 -9.89 -20.10 2.75
CA LEU A 78 -8.63 -20.28 2.04
C LEU A 78 -7.82 -19.00 2.01
N GLU A 79 -6.55 -19.11 2.28
CA GLU A 79 -5.60 -18.04 2.08
C GLU A 79 -5.30 -17.90 0.58
N GLY A 80 -5.43 -16.69 0.05
CA GLY A 80 -5.19 -16.41 -1.36
C GLY A 80 -3.70 -16.18 -1.68
N ILE A 81 -3.41 -16.11 -2.95
CA ILE A 81 -2.09 -15.71 -3.45
C ILE A 81 -1.81 -14.28 -2.99
N ASN A 82 -0.64 -14.02 -2.43
CA ASN A 82 -0.19 -12.68 -2.12
C ASN A 82 0.34 -12.01 -3.40
N PRO A 83 -0.39 -11.04 -3.97
CA PRO A 83 0.01 -10.36 -5.20
C PRO A 83 1.01 -9.22 -4.97
N LEU A 84 1.25 -8.83 -3.72
CA LEU A 84 2.13 -7.73 -3.34
C LEU A 84 3.49 -8.25 -2.91
N GLY A 85 4.23 -8.84 -3.84
CA GLY A 85 5.64 -9.19 -3.65
C GLY A 85 6.57 -8.05 -4.06
N LEU A 86 6.23 -6.81 -3.67
CA LEU A 86 6.98 -5.63 -4.07
C LEU A 86 8.35 -5.62 -3.38
N THR A 87 9.40 -5.48 -4.18
CA THR A 87 10.77 -5.28 -3.70
C THR A 87 11.33 -3.98 -4.28
N MET A 88 12.28 -3.39 -3.56
CA MET A 88 12.89 -2.12 -3.93
C MET A 88 14.42 -2.23 -3.87
N ALA A 89 15.09 -1.50 -4.73
CA ALA A 89 16.53 -1.24 -4.63
C ALA A 89 16.79 0.27 -4.82
N VAL A 90 17.76 0.81 -4.09
CA VAL A 90 18.20 2.20 -4.20
C VAL A 90 19.68 2.18 -4.57
N ASP A 91 20.05 2.80 -5.69
CA ASP A 91 21.43 2.81 -6.21
C ASP A 91 22.07 1.40 -6.29
N GLY A 92 21.27 0.41 -6.68
CA GLY A 92 21.68 -0.98 -6.77
C GLY A 92 21.70 -1.76 -5.44
N HIS A 93 21.46 -1.10 -4.31
CA HIS A 93 21.36 -1.78 -3.01
C HIS A 93 19.95 -2.24 -2.77
N ARG A 94 19.77 -3.54 -2.58
CA ARG A 94 18.46 -4.11 -2.29
C ARG A 94 18.00 -3.69 -0.90
N PHE A 95 16.80 -3.13 -0.84
CA PHE A 95 16.13 -2.80 0.39
C PHE A 95 15.73 -4.04 1.18
N ASP A 96 16.08 -4.08 2.46
CA ASP A 96 15.60 -5.11 3.40
C ASP A 96 14.47 -4.53 4.27
N PRO A 97 13.24 -4.97 4.07
CA PRO A 97 12.10 -4.48 4.84
C PRO A 97 12.21 -4.74 6.34
N SER A 98 12.94 -5.78 6.76
CA SER A 98 13.09 -6.15 8.18
C SER A 98 13.94 -5.17 8.98
N GLU A 99 14.84 -4.44 8.31
CA GLU A 99 15.72 -3.45 8.91
C GLU A 99 15.05 -2.09 9.12
N VAL A 100 13.95 -1.85 8.41
CA VAL A 100 13.25 -0.57 8.43
C VAL A 100 11.93 -0.68 9.14
N ARG A 101 11.69 0.19 10.11
CA ARG A 101 10.39 0.34 10.74
C ARG A 101 9.60 1.41 10.03
N PRO A 102 8.32 1.19 9.75
CA PRO A 102 7.48 2.23 9.24
C PRO A 102 7.47 3.43 10.18
N GLN A 103 7.74 4.61 9.67
CA GLN A 103 7.67 5.84 10.45
C GLN A 103 6.23 6.24 10.76
N HIS A 104 5.32 5.88 9.87
CA HIS A 104 3.92 6.23 9.98
C HIS A 104 3.05 5.25 9.19
N GLN A 105 2.05 4.73 9.87
CA GLN A 105 0.98 3.95 9.25
C GLN A 105 -0.37 4.58 9.55
N SER A 106 -1.25 4.60 8.60
CA SER A 106 -2.62 5.04 8.79
C SER A 106 -3.60 4.25 7.95
N VAL A 107 -4.82 4.17 8.44
CA VAL A 107 -5.96 3.62 7.72
C VAL A 107 -7.06 4.65 7.65
N ASP A 108 -7.50 4.98 6.46
CA ASP A 108 -8.73 5.72 6.22
C ASP A 108 -9.86 4.71 6.01
N MET A 109 -10.68 4.51 7.04
CA MET A 109 -11.78 3.55 7.02
C MET A 109 -12.90 3.97 6.06
N ARG A 110 -13.07 5.27 5.79
CA ARG A 110 -14.08 5.77 4.87
C ARG A 110 -13.76 5.43 3.42
N ARG A 111 -12.47 5.49 3.07
CA ARG A 111 -11.97 5.22 1.71
C ARG A 111 -11.44 3.80 1.55
N ALA A 112 -11.29 3.05 2.66
CA ALA A 112 -10.63 1.75 2.72
C ALA A 112 -9.22 1.82 2.12
N VAL A 113 -8.41 2.78 2.58
CA VAL A 113 -7.03 3.00 2.15
C VAL A 113 -6.09 2.83 3.33
N HIS A 114 -5.15 1.92 3.22
CA HIS A 114 -3.99 1.86 4.09
C HIS A 114 -2.86 2.69 3.48
N THR A 115 -2.23 3.53 4.29
CA THR A 115 -1.04 4.30 3.90
C THR A 115 0.10 3.95 4.84
N ASN A 116 1.27 3.72 4.27
CA ASN A 116 2.50 3.51 5.02
C ASN A 116 3.57 4.47 4.49
N ARG A 117 4.36 5.03 5.40
CA ARG A 117 5.49 5.91 5.08
C ARG A 117 6.73 5.47 5.85
N PHE A 118 7.82 5.32 5.15
CA PHE A 118 9.14 5.03 5.71
C PHE A 118 10.25 5.75 4.94
N SER A 119 11.46 5.80 5.50
CA SER A 119 12.64 6.36 4.83
C SER A 119 13.79 5.38 4.93
N THR A 120 14.57 5.29 3.85
CA THR A 120 15.77 4.49 3.75
C THR A 120 16.70 5.08 2.68
N ASP A 121 18.01 5.01 2.86
CA ASP A 121 19.04 5.39 1.87
C ASP A 121 18.83 6.78 1.20
N GLY A 122 18.33 7.76 1.97
CA GLY A 122 18.08 9.11 1.46
C GLY A 122 16.84 9.22 0.57
N VAL A 123 15.98 8.22 0.58
CA VAL A 123 14.66 8.28 -0.05
C VAL A 123 13.55 8.11 0.97
N THR A 124 12.45 8.81 0.75
CA THR A 124 11.20 8.63 1.49
C THR A 124 10.18 7.97 0.58
N VAL A 125 9.60 6.90 1.05
CA VAL A 125 8.61 6.12 0.33
C VAL A 125 7.27 6.23 1.04
N VAL A 126 6.24 6.55 0.27
CA VAL A 126 4.83 6.49 0.70
C VAL A 126 4.13 5.51 -0.20
N TYR A 127 3.55 4.46 0.37
CA TYR A 127 2.73 3.56 -0.43
C TYR A 127 1.33 3.42 0.16
N ARG A 128 0.37 3.20 -0.74
CA ARG A 128 -1.04 3.07 -0.39
C ARG A 128 -1.59 1.80 -0.99
N ILE A 129 -2.32 1.05 -0.18
CA ILE A 129 -3.00 -0.18 -0.61
C ILE A 129 -4.51 0.04 -0.49
N ARG A 130 -5.26 -0.40 -1.50
CA ARG A 130 -6.73 -0.35 -1.52
C ARG A 130 -7.30 -1.60 -2.14
N ALA A 131 -8.40 -2.09 -1.57
CA ALA A 131 -9.27 -3.03 -2.23
C ALA A 131 -10.29 -2.25 -3.07
N LEU A 132 -10.31 -2.46 -4.39
CA LEU A 132 -11.14 -1.68 -5.30
C LEU A 132 -12.60 -2.13 -5.25
N ARG A 133 -13.52 -1.21 -4.95
CA ARG A 133 -14.95 -1.53 -4.80
C ARG A 133 -15.66 -1.85 -6.11
N ASN A 134 -15.18 -1.31 -7.20
CA ASN A 134 -15.75 -1.48 -8.54
C ASN A 134 -15.08 -2.59 -9.35
N MET A 135 -14.07 -3.23 -8.80
CA MET A 135 -13.36 -4.36 -9.40
C MET A 135 -13.21 -5.47 -8.35
N PRO A 136 -14.03 -6.52 -8.41
CA PRO A 136 -13.91 -7.65 -7.50
C PRO A 136 -12.53 -8.31 -7.67
N TYR A 137 -12.01 -8.83 -6.57
CA TYR A 137 -10.70 -9.49 -6.53
C TYR A 137 -9.50 -8.61 -6.96
N ALA A 138 -9.67 -7.28 -6.96
CA ALA A 138 -8.61 -6.36 -7.36
C ALA A 138 -8.09 -5.55 -6.18
N LEU A 139 -6.77 -5.53 -6.06
CA LEU A 139 -6.01 -4.65 -5.17
C LEU A 139 -5.26 -3.62 -6.01
N MET A 140 -5.18 -2.41 -5.52
CA MET A 140 -4.36 -1.36 -6.11
C MET A 140 -3.31 -0.92 -5.09
N THR A 141 -2.07 -0.87 -5.55
CA THR A 141 -0.95 -0.31 -4.79
C THR A 141 -0.39 0.88 -5.54
N GLU A 142 -0.34 2.02 -4.87
CA GLU A 142 0.31 3.25 -5.34
C GLU A 142 1.59 3.43 -4.55
N VAL A 143 2.68 3.75 -5.22
CA VAL A 143 3.97 4.05 -4.58
C VAL A 143 4.43 5.42 -5.03
N GLU A 144 4.80 6.25 -4.07
CA GLU A 144 5.35 7.59 -4.25
C GLU A 144 6.72 7.63 -3.59
N VAL A 145 7.72 8.07 -4.33
CA VAL A 145 9.10 8.17 -3.83
C VAL A 145 9.56 9.62 -3.92
N THR A 146 10.13 10.11 -2.84
CA THR A 146 10.79 11.40 -2.78
C THR A 146 12.25 11.16 -2.41
N ALA A 147 13.18 11.57 -3.26
CA ALA A 147 14.61 11.47 -3.02
C ALA A 147 15.15 12.83 -2.55
N GLU A 148 16.06 12.81 -1.57
CA GLU A 148 16.77 13.99 -1.07
C GLU A 148 17.99 14.34 -1.92
N ARG A 149 18.40 13.42 -2.79
CA ARG A 149 19.52 13.50 -3.73
C ARG A 149 19.18 12.74 -5.00
N ASP A 150 19.99 12.90 -6.02
CA ASP A 150 19.90 12.05 -7.20
C ASP A 150 20.12 10.58 -6.79
N ALA A 151 19.14 9.73 -7.10
CA ALA A 151 19.14 8.31 -6.77
C ALA A 151 18.39 7.52 -7.84
N GLU A 152 18.90 6.34 -8.15
CA GLU A 152 18.21 5.36 -8.97
C GLU A 152 17.35 4.49 -8.04
N VAL A 153 16.02 4.46 -8.26
CA VAL A 153 15.12 3.62 -7.48
C VAL A 153 14.44 2.64 -8.41
N LEU A 154 14.70 1.36 -8.17
CA LEU A 154 14.10 0.26 -8.93
C LEU A 154 13.08 -0.47 -8.10
N PHE A 155 11.92 -0.72 -8.68
CA PHE A 155 10.89 -1.58 -8.11
C PHE A 155 10.74 -2.84 -8.95
N SER A 156 10.57 -3.97 -8.29
CA SER A 156 10.09 -5.19 -8.92
C SER A 156 8.93 -5.77 -8.13
N ASN A 157 8.01 -6.38 -8.83
CA ASN A 157 6.85 -7.02 -8.24
C ASN A 157 6.93 -8.53 -8.46
N GLY A 158 6.55 -9.28 -7.44
CA GLY A 158 6.40 -10.73 -7.46
C GLY A 158 5.05 -11.12 -6.86
N HIS A 159 4.86 -12.41 -6.74
CA HIS A 159 3.73 -12.95 -6.01
C HIS A 159 4.23 -14.07 -5.12
N THR A 160 3.59 -14.25 -3.98
CA THR A 160 3.85 -15.37 -3.08
C THR A 160 2.63 -16.27 -3.06
N VAL A 161 2.86 -17.54 -3.30
CA VAL A 161 1.83 -18.57 -3.26
C VAL A 161 1.90 -19.23 -1.89
N PRO A 162 0.77 -19.40 -1.18
CA PRO A 162 0.75 -20.21 0.04
C PRO A 162 1.33 -21.60 -0.21
N GLY A 163 2.05 -22.15 0.77
CA GLY A 163 2.79 -23.39 0.61
C GLY A 163 1.93 -24.59 0.18
N GLU A 164 0.65 -24.59 0.55
CA GLU A 164 -0.34 -25.60 0.16
C GLU A 164 -0.68 -25.58 -1.34
N PHE A 165 -0.42 -24.46 -2.03
CA PHE A 165 -0.66 -24.29 -3.47
C PHE A 165 0.63 -24.24 -4.30
N ALA A 166 1.79 -24.35 -3.68
CA ALA A 166 3.08 -24.19 -4.35
C ALA A 166 3.28 -25.18 -5.52
N ASP A 167 2.67 -26.37 -5.43
CA ASP A 167 2.77 -27.40 -6.46
C ASP A 167 1.79 -27.23 -7.63
N THR A 168 0.78 -26.38 -7.48
CA THR A 168 -0.29 -26.19 -8.47
C THR A 168 -0.08 -25.04 -9.42
N LEU A 169 0.77 -24.06 -9.09
CA LEU A 169 1.03 -22.86 -9.90
C LEU A 169 2.41 -22.94 -10.58
N ARG A 170 2.50 -23.72 -11.66
CA ARG A 170 3.72 -23.86 -12.45
C ARG A 170 3.78 -22.98 -13.72
N GLU A 171 2.75 -22.24 -14.07
CA GLU A 171 2.76 -21.39 -15.25
C GLU A 171 2.82 -19.90 -14.87
N SER A 172 3.98 -19.27 -15.04
CA SER A 172 4.09 -17.83 -15.10
C SER A 172 4.10 -17.38 -16.57
N ARG A 173 3.18 -16.54 -16.96
CA ARG A 173 3.16 -15.90 -18.28
C ARG A 173 3.70 -14.48 -18.14
N THR A 174 4.86 -14.22 -18.71
CA THR A 174 5.35 -12.85 -18.86
C THR A 174 4.64 -12.22 -20.02
N VAL A 175 3.81 -11.22 -19.78
CA VAL A 175 3.24 -10.38 -20.84
C VAL A 175 4.17 -9.19 -20.95
N GLY A 176 4.98 -9.14 -22.01
CA GLY A 176 5.73 -7.96 -22.39
C GLY A 176 4.77 -6.92 -22.96
N CYS A 177 4.79 -5.69 -22.46
CA CYS A 177 4.29 -4.56 -23.22
C CYS A 177 5.37 -4.23 -24.24
N GLU A 178 5.09 -4.45 -25.52
CA GLU A 178 5.89 -3.89 -26.60
C GLU A 178 5.48 -2.41 -26.72
N ASP A 179 6.47 -1.51 -26.72
CA ASP A 179 6.32 -0.07 -26.92
C ASP A 179 5.82 0.29 -28.34
#